data_cf4e4172f7d24aaece307f121e519c67
#
_entry.id   cf4e4172f7d24aaece307f121e519c67
#
_cell.length_a   1.000
_cell.length_b   1.000
_cell.length_c   1.000
_cell.angle_alpha   90.00
_cell.angle_beta   90.00
_cell.angle_gamma   90.00
#
_symmetry.space_group_name_H-M   'P 1'
#
loop_
_entity.id
_entity.type
_entity.pdbx_description
1 polymer ?
#
loop_
_entity_poly.entity_id
_entity_poly.type
_entity_poly.pdbx_seq_one_letter_code
_entity_poly.pdbx_strand_id
1 'polypeptide(L)'
;SGLLHILHHDGSEMASFDTGDDIRGGISVSDINDDGSYEILFTGYDDFLHIWDPILGQEVQGWPIDLGTNSLSEPATADLDNDGDLEIIGANKNGQIFVFHHDGTSFNHFPTTVSGNIESSPAIGDVDNDGDFEIAIATTMGLKVMDIKSELGPRMSWKVHRGNRYRSGSLAMTLLSYDNTKESVPQNFLISPNYPNPFNPSTSIDIETATAGKLLVSIYDISGRLINTLLNKNTNAGYYSVRWNGQSLNGEVMP
;
A
#
# COMPACT_ATOMS: atom_id res chain seq x y z
N SER A 1 20.51 1.72 17.03
CA SER A 1 20.88 0.37 16.59
C SER A 1 19.85 -0.14 15.60
N GLY A 2 20.30 -0.64 14.47
CA GLY A 2 19.46 -1.08 13.37
C GLY A 2 18.97 -2.53 13.52
N LEU A 3 18.39 -2.87 14.68
CA LEU A 3 17.84 -4.19 14.89
C LEU A 3 16.40 -4.28 14.37
N LEU A 4 16.18 -5.15 13.40
CA LEU A 4 14.86 -5.64 13.02
C LEU A 4 14.55 -6.88 13.89
N HIS A 5 13.41 -6.87 14.57
CA HIS A 5 12.90 -8.02 15.32
C HIS A 5 11.62 -8.55 14.68
N ILE A 6 11.56 -9.84 14.46
CA ILE A 6 10.37 -10.56 14.01
C ILE A 6 9.86 -11.37 15.20
N LEU A 7 8.62 -11.13 15.59
CA LEU A 7 8.02 -11.72 16.78
C LEU A 7 6.85 -12.63 16.40
N HIS A 8 6.70 -13.72 17.15
CA HIS A 8 5.48 -14.52 17.16
C HIS A 8 4.32 -13.74 17.82
N HIS A 9 3.09 -14.21 17.63
CA HIS A 9 1.89 -13.62 18.20
C HIS A 9 1.88 -13.58 19.75
N ASP A 10 2.71 -14.40 20.40
CA ASP A 10 2.87 -14.45 21.86
C ASP A 10 3.98 -13.52 22.37
N GLY A 11 4.64 -12.78 21.45
CA GLY A 11 5.74 -11.86 21.75
C GLY A 11 7.11 -12.51 21.85
N SER A 12 7.24 -13.82 21.65
CA SER A 12 8.55 -14.47 21.55
C SER A 12 9.24 -14.11 20.23
N GLU A 13 10.55 -14.00 20.26
CA GLU A 13 11.34 -13.67 19.06
C GLU A 13 11.40 -14.89 18.13
N MET A 14 11.04 -14.67 16.87
CA MET A 14 11.17 -15.63 15.78
C MET A 14 12.54 -15.49 15.10
N ALA A 15 12.91 -14.25 14.77
CA ALA A 15 14.18 -13.92 14.13
C ALA A 15 14.58 -12.48 14.44
N SER A 16 15.85 -12.15 14.29
CA SER A 16 16.35 -10.78 14.33
C SER A 16 17.49 -10.58 13.33
N PHE A 17 17.59 -9.36 12.84
CA PHE A 17 18.60 -8.93 11.89
C PHE A 17 19.15 -7.57 12.30
N ASP A 18 20.48 -7.42 12.28
CA ASP A 18 21.18 -6.18 12.64
C ASP A 18 21.86 -5.60 11.39
N THR A 19 21.40 -4.43 10.92
CA THR A 19 22.01 -3.69 9.81
C THR A 19 23.27 -2.93 10.23
N GLY A 20 23.51 -2.82 11.54
CA GLY A 20 24.61 -2.02 12.09
C GLY A 20 24.33 -0.52 12.20
N ASP A 21 23.28 0.01 11.59
CA ASP A 21 22.87 1.42 11.66
C ASP A 21 21.34 1.54 11.84
N ASP A 22 20.83 2.76 12.01
CA ASP A 22 19.43 3.01 12.32
C ASP A 22 18.49 2.66 11.15
N ILE A 23 17.46 1.84 11.40
CA ILE A 23 16.32 1.66 10.52
C ILE A 23 15.30 2.75 10.86
N ARG A 24 15.08 3.71 9.97
CA ARG A 24 14.15 4.84 10.16
C ARG A 24 13.11 4.98 9.06
N GLY A 25 13.28 4.25 7.96
CA GLY A 25 12.27 4.09 6.92
C GLY A 25 11.10 3.25 7.40
N GLY A 26 10.03 3.22 6.64
CA GLY A 26 8.95 2.25 6.83
C GLY A 26 9.41 0.85 6.40
N ILE A 27 8.65 -0.14 6.83
CA ILE A 27 8.86 -1.56 6.48
C ILE A 27 7.69 -1.99 5.62
N SER A 28 7.97 -2.62 4.49
CA SER A 28 7.00 -3.31 3.66
C SER A 28 7.20 -4.83 3.71
N VAL A 29 6.15 -5.57 3.42
CA VAL A 29 6.15 -7.02 3.40
C VAL A 29 5.47 -7.48 2.13
N SER A 30 6.17 -8.25 1.30
CA SER A 30 5.68 -8.70 -0.01
C SER A 30 6.25 -10.05 -0.35
N ASP A 31 5.49 -10.86 -1.05
CA ASP A 31 5.97 -12.05 -1.75
C ASP A 31 6.46 -11.55 -3.13
N ILE A 32 7.76 -11.29 -3.24
CA ILE A 32 8.32 -10.58 -4.40
C ILE A 32 8.48 -11.48 -5.63
N ASN A 33 8.60 -12.79 -5.45
CA ASN A 33 8.92 -13.79 -6.47
C ASN A 33 7.82 -14.86 -6.65
N ASP A 34 6.62 -14.65 -6.04
CA ASP A 34 5.45 -15.55 -6.11
C ASP A 34 5.71 -16.99 -5.65
N ASP A 35 6.60 -17.16 -4.68
CA ASP A 35 6.91 -18.48 -4.12
C ASP A 35 6.01 -18.88 -2.94
N GLY A 36 5.14 -17.97 -2.49
CA GLY A 36 4.22 -18.13 -1.38
C GLY A 36 4.82 -17.77 -0.02
N SER A 37 6.08 -17.33 0.02
CA SER A 37 6.73 -16.77 1.20
C SER A 37 6.71 -15.24 1.14
N TYR A 38 6.83 -14.59 2.29
CA TYR A 38 6.85 -13.14 2.34
C TYR A 38 8.21 -12.64 2.79
N GLU A 39 8.79 -11.71 2.04
CA GLU A 39 9.99 -11.00 2.39
C GLU A 39 9.69 -9.69 3.11
N ILE A 40 10.65 -9.25 3.91
CA ILE A 40 10.62 -7.98 4.64
C ILE A 40 11.55 -7.01 3.93
N LEU A 41 10.99 -5.92 3.42
CA LEU A 41 11.70 -4.90 2.68
C LEU A 41 11.80 -3.63 3.53
N PHE A 42 12.99 -3.05 3.62
CA PHE A 42 13.21 -1.82 4.37
C PHE A 42 14.47 -1.08 3.89
N THR A 43 14.55 0.19 4.25
CA THR A 43 15.72 1.03 4.04
C THR A 43 16.19 1.61 5.37
N GLY A 44 17.46 1.98 5.45
CA GLY A 44 18.05 2.49 6.67
C GLY A 44 19.04 3.62 6.45
N TYR A 45 19.80 3.92 7.50
CA TYR A 45 20.90 4.89 7.50
C TYR A 45 22.23 4.27 7.10
N ASP A 46 22.26 2.98 6.87
CA ASP A 46 23.39 2.22 6.33
C ASP A 46 23.54 2.34 4.81
N ASP A 47 22.72 3.18 4.17
CA ASP A 47 22.70 3.47 2.75
C ASP A 47 22.16 2.35 1.85
N PHE A 48 21.62 1.24 2.44
CA PHE A 48 21.15 0.08 1.68
C PHE A 48 19.62 -0.04 1.67
N LEU A 49 19.14 -0.68 0.61
CA LEU A 49 17.81 -1.28 0.55
C LEU A 49 17.96 -2.77 0.79
N HIS A 50 17.29 -3.26 1.81
CA HIS A 50 17.32 -4.64 2.27
C HIS A 50 16.08 -5.39 1.86
N ILE A 51 16.26 -6.67 1.49
CA ILE A 51 15.18 -7.63 1.37
C ILE A 51 15.57 -8.89 2.14
N TRP A 52 14.88 -9.10 3.24
CA TRP A 52 15.16 -10.14 4.21
C TRP A 52 14.12 -11.26 4.13
N ASP A 53 14.59 -12.50 3.99
CA ASP A 53 13.76 -13.70 4.11
C ASP A 53 13.69 -14.14 5.59
N PRO A 54 12.52 -14.00 6.25
CA PRO A 54 12.38 -14.35 7.66
C PRO A 54 12.39 -15.86 7.93
N ILE A 55 12.15 -16.69 6.91
CA ILE A 55 12.14 -18.14 7.03
C ILE A 55 13.56 -18.67 6.96
N LEU A 56 14.34 -18.21 5.99
CA LEU A 56 15.74 -18.58 5.83
C LEU A 56 16.67 -17.85 6.80
N GLY A 57 16.23 -16.72 7.37
CA GLY A 57 17.01 -15.90 8.29
C GLY A 57 18.22 -15.23 7.64
N GLN A 58 18.07 -14.78 6.39
CA GLN A 58 19.13 -14.16 5.60
C GLN A 58 18.57 -13.18 4.56
N GLU A 59 19.46 -12.37 3.99
CA GLU A 59 19.12 -11.54 2.82
C GLU A 59 18.77 -12.43 1.62
N VAL A 60 17.80 -11.98 0.83
CA VAL A 60 17.46 -12.58 -0.46
C VAL A 60 18.64 -12.44 -1.43
N GLN A 61 18.84 -13.42 -2.30
CA GLN A 61 19.92 -13.37 -3.29
C GLN A 61 19.80 -12.14 -4.18
N GLY A 62 20.90 -11.39 -4.32
CA GLY A 62 20.95 -10.12 -5.04
C GLY A 62 20.82 -8.89 -4.15
N TRP A 63 20.46 -9.07 -2.89
CA TRP A 63 20.28 -8.03 -1.88
C TRP A 63 21.30 -8.16 -0.72
N PRO A 64 21.61 -7.09 0.04
CA PRO A 64 21.09 -5.71 -0.10
C PRO A 64 21.74 -4.93 -1.23
N ILE A 65 21.10 -3.82 -1.66
CA ILE A 65 21.61 -2.94 -2.71
C ILE A 65 21.93 -1.56 -2.14
N ASP A 66 23.14 -1.08 -2.45
CA ASP A 66 23.62 0.26 -2.07
C ASP A 66 22.86 1.35 -2.85
N LEU A 67 22.17 2.23 -2.14
CA LEU A 67 21.46 3.39 -2.69
C LEU A 67 22.33 4.65 -2.74
N GLY A 68 23.59 4.58 -2.30
CA GLY A 68 24.57 5.66 -2.31
C GLY A 68 24.39 6.71 -1.23
N THR A 69 23.31 6.72 -0.49
CA THR A 69 23.05 7.53 0.70
C THR A 69 21.80 7.02 1.41
N ASN A 70 21.62 7.40 2.67
CA ASN A 70 20.54 6.96 3.51
C ASN A 70 19.14 7.21 2.90
N SER A 71 18.20 6.40 3.30
CA SER A 71 16.80 6.49 2.93
C SER A 71 15.89 6.55 4.16
N LEU A 72 14.82 7.32 4.03
CA LEU A 72 13.68 7.37 4.95
C LEU A 72 12.42 6.83 4.28
N SER A 73 12.54 6.37 3.05
CA SER A 73 11.44 5.90 2.21
C SER A 73 11.10 4.45 2.58
N GLU A 74 9.83 4.17 2.77
CA GLU A 74 9.33 2.80 2.80
C GLU A 74 9.32 2.26 1.36
N PRO A 75 9.93 1.11 1.07
CA PRO A 75 9.87 0.52 -0.26
C PRO A 75 8.43 0.20 -0.67
N ALA A 76 8.12 0.38 -1.96
CA ALA A 76 6.85 -0.04 -2.54
C ALA A 76 7.09 -1.19 -3.53
N THR A 77 6.07 -2.00 -3.77
CA THR A 77 6.16 -3.14 -4.70
C THR A 77 4.95 -3.22 -5.60
N ALA A 78 5.20 -3.48 -6.88
CA ALA A 78 4.18 -3.74 -7.90
C ALA A 78 4.82 -4.48 -9.07
N ASP A 79 4.04 -5.30 -9.78
CA ASP A 79 4.42 -5.90 -11.04
C ASP A 79 4.31 -4.81 -12.14
N LEU A 80 5.44 -4.21 -12.49
CA LEU A 80 5.50 -3.06 -13.40
C LEU A 80 5.66 -3.45 -14.86
N ASP A 81 6.03 -4.69 -15.17
CA ASP A 81 6.26 -5.16 -16.54
C ASP A 81 5.45 -6.41 -16.90
N ASN A 82 4.54 -6.82 -16.01
CA ASN A 82 3.60 -7.92 -16.22
C ASN A 82 4.29 -9.28 -16.44
N ASP A 83 5.44 -9.49 -15.80
CA ASP A 83 6.14 -10.77 -15.82
C ASP A 83 5.69 -11.72 -14.70
N GLY A 84 4.96 -11.20 -13.71
CA GLY A 84 4.38 -11.92 -12.60
C GLY A 84 5.19 -11.78 -11.30
N ASP A 85 6.43 -11.33 -11.35
CA ASP A 85 7.21 -10.96 -10.18
C ASP A 85 6.98 -9.49 -9.79
N LEU A 86 7.43 -9.06 -8.62
CA LEU A 86 7.23 -7.68 -8.19
C LEU A 86 8.51 -6.88 -8.34
N GLU A 87 8.40 -5.69 -8.96
CA GLU A 87 9.44 -4.68 -8.88
C GLU A 87 9.41 -3.98 -7.54
N ILE A 88 10.61 -3.64 -7.08
CA ILE A 88 10.86 -2.96 -5.82
C ILE A 88 11.24 -1.51 -6.09
N ILE A 89 10.41 -0.57 -5.59
CA ILE A 89 10.61 0.86 -5.75
C ILE A 89 11.16 1.42 -4.45
N GLY A 90 12.39 1.92 -4.50
CA GLY A 90 13.06 2.60 -3.40
C GLY A 90 13.45 4.03 -3.78
N ALA A 91 13.79 4.83 -2.78
CA ALA A 91 14.30 6.18 -3.02
C ALA A 91 15.31 6.55 -1.94
N ASN A 92 16.29 7.36 -2.29
CA ASN A 92 17.25 7.88 -1.34
C ASN A 92 17.05 9.38 -1.05
N LYS A 93 17.69 9.87 -0.01
CA LYS A 93 17.56 11.26 0.44
C LYS A 93 18.00 12.29 -0.60
N ASN A 94 18.93 11.94 -1.52
CA ASN A 94 19.44 12.84 -2.54
C ASN A 94 18.53 12.99 -3.77
N GLY A 95 17.30 12.50 -3.72
CA GLY A 95 16.33 12.63 -4.81
C GLY A 95 16.47 11.57 -5.89
N GLN A 96 17.20 10.49 -5.65
CA GLN A 96 17.26 9.37 -6.59
C GLN A 96 16.14 8.38 -6.28
N ILE A 97 15.49 7.93 -7.34
CA ILE A 97 14.45 6.91 -7.32
C ILE A 97 14.99 5.70 -8.05
N PHE A 98 14.87 4.56 -7.43
CA PHE A 98 15.34 3.27 -7.92
C PHE A 98 14.14 2.36 -8.15
N VAL A 99 14.23 1.57 -9.20
CA VAL A 99 13.33 0.45 -9.43
C VAL A 99 14.19 -0.76 -9.79
N PHE A 100 13.95 -1.87 -9.12
CA PHE A 100 14.66 -3.11 -9.31
C PHE A 100 13.67 -4.25 -9.54
N HIS A 101 14.07 -5.23 -10.34
CA HIS A 101 13.40 -6.53 -10.37
C HIS A 101 13.63 -7.29 -9.05
N HIS A 102 12.85 -8.32 -8.79
CA HIS A 102 12.94 -9.14 -7.57
C HIS A 102 14.34 -9.69 -7.30
N ASP A 103 15.15 -9.92 -8.34
CA ASP A 103 16.52 -10.46 -8.27
C ASP A 103 17.60 -9.38 -8.03
N GLY A 104 17.21 -8.11 -7.86
CA GLY A 104 18.12 -6.98 -7.64
C GLY A 104 18.69 -6.34 -8.90
N THR A 105 18.34 -6.82 -10.08
CA THR A 105 18.73 -6.15 -11.32
C THR A 105 17.94 -4.86 -11.53
N SER A 106 18.59 -3.83 -12.09
CA SER A 106 17.94 -2.53 -12.29
C SER A 106 16.88 -2.59 -13.38
N PHE A 107 15.71 -2.04 -13.09
CA PHE A 107 14.66 -1.81 -14.07
C PHE A 107 15.07 -0.75 -15.09
N ASN A 108 14.59 -0.85 -16.33
CA ASN A 108 14.96 0.07 -17.40
C ASN A 108 14.69 1.54 -17.03
N HIS A 109 15.63 2.41 -17.39
CA HIS A 109 15.60 3.86 -17.13
C HIS A 109 15.76 4.29 -15.66
N PHE A 110 16.02 3.36 -14.74
CA PHE A 110 16.34 3.64 -13.35
C PHE A 110 17.81 3.31 -13.03
N PRO A 111 18.44 4.01 -12.04
CA PRO A 111 17.85 5.07 -11.23
C PRO A 111 17.60 6.37 -11.99
N THR A 112 16.57 7.10 -11.60
CA THR A 112 16.31 8.47 -12.07
C THR A 112 16.43 9.46 -10.93
N THR A 113 16.70 10.74 -11.25
CA THR A 113 16.89 11.78 -10.23
C THR A 113 15.85 12.87 -10.38
N VAL A 114 15.20 13.23 -9.28
CA VAL A 114 14.24 14.33 -9.18
C VAL A 114 14.81 15.48 -8.35
N SER A 115 14.27 16.67 -8.54
CA SER A 115 14.70 17.84 -7.75
C SER A 115 14.14 17.77 -6.32
N GLY A 116 15.01 18.04 -5.35
CA GLY A 116 14.69 18.06 -3.92
C GLY A 116 14.99 16.74 -3.22
N ASN A 117 15.06 16.80 -1.89
CA ASN A 117 15.26 15.60 -1.08
C ASN A 117 13.98 14.78 -0.99
N ILE A 118 14.13 13.46 -0.96
CA ILE A 118 13.02 12.53 -0.78
C ILE A 118 13.03 12.06 0.69
N GLU A 119 11.91 12.27 1.38
CA GLU A 119 11.67 11.82 2.76
C GLU A 119 10.29 11.14 2.87
N SER A 120 9.69 10.82 1.74
CA SER A 120 8.39 10.16 1.62
C SER A 120 8.52 8.80 0.96
N SER A 121 7.56 7.93 1.22
CA SER A 121 7.42 6.68 0.50
C SER A 121 6.80 6.91 -0.87
N PRO A 122 7.17 6.15 -1.91
CA PRO A 122 6.50 6.17 -3.20
C PRO A 122 5.06 5.67 -3.09
N ALA A 123 4.22 6.13 -3.98
CA ALA A 123 2.89 5.60 -4.22
C ALA A 123 2.75 5.21 -5.68
N ILE A 124 2.10 4.10 -5.95
CA ILE A 124 1.96 3.52 -7.30
C ILE A 124 0.48 3.41 -7.63
N GLY A 125 0.11 3.76 -8.83
CA GLY A 125 -1.26 3.63 -9.32
C GLY A 125 -1.40 4.18 -10.73
N ASP A 126 -2.40 3.73 -11.46
CA ASP A 126 -2.84 4.30 -12.73
C ASP A 126 -3.63 5.58 -12.41
N VAL A 127 -2.99 6.73 -12.55
CA VAL A 127 -3.52 8.03 -12.12
C VAL A 127 -4.33 8.68 -13.24
N ASP A 128 -3.99 8.45 -14.50
CA ASP A 128 -4.63 9.04 -15.66
C ASP A 128 -5.53 8.07 -16.43
N ASN A 129 -5.62 6.80 -15.98
CA ASN A 129 -6.43 5.72 -16.54
C ASN A 129 -6.06 5.37 -17.99
N ASP A 130 -4.77 5.41 -18.32
CA ASP A 130 -4.26 5.00 -19.62
C ASP A 130 -3.83 3.53 -19.68
N GLY A 131 -3.81 2.85 -18.53
CA GLY A 131 -3.50 1.42 -18.39
C GLY A 131 -2.04 1.15 -18.00
N ASP A 132 -1.25 2.18 -17.72
CA ASP A 132 0.11 2.08 -17.21
C ASP A 132 0.14 2.50 -15.73
N PHE A 133 1.27 2.28 -15.04
CA PHE A 133 1.45 2.76 -13.67
C PHE A 133 2.25 4.06 -13.64
N GLU A 134 1.86 4.95 -12.72
CA GLU A 134 2.66 6.08 -12.29
C GLU A 134 3.26 5.82 -10.91
N ILE A 135 4.50 6.29 -10.74
CA ILE A 135 5.14 6.44 -9.45
C ILE A 135 5.01 7.90 -9.01
N ALA A 136 4.30 8.12 -7.92
CA ALA A 136 4.16 9.43 -7.29
C ALA A 136 5.02 9.50 -6.04
N ILE A 137 5.86 10.54 -5.92
CA ILE A 137 6.74 10.75 -4.77
C ILE A 137 6.80 12.22 -4.37
N ALA A 138 6.75 12.48 -3.05
CA ALA A 138 6.90 13.84 -2.54
C ALA A 138 8.37 14.15 -2.25
N THR A 139 8.78 15.35 -2.63
CA THR A 139 10.12 15.88 -2.35
C THR A 139 10.01 17.20 -1.61
N THR A 140 11.12 17.70 -1.08
CA THR A 140 11.18 19.04 -0.47
C THR A 140 10.85 20.17 -1.46
N MET A 141 10.80 19.88 -2.76
CA MET A 141 10.46 20.82 -3.84
C MET A 141 9.10 20.55 -4.50
N GLY A 142 8.28 19.68 -3.92
CA GLY A 142 6.92 19.37 -4.36
C GLY A 142 6.70 17.91 -4.76
N LEU A 143 5.55 17.62 -5.33
CA LEU A 143 5.17 16.30 -5.81
C LEU A 143 5.76 16.04 -7.20
N LYS A 144 6.29 14.85 -7.40
CA LYS A 144 6.70 14.30 -8.69
C LYS A 144 5.84 13.11 -9.03
N VAL A 145 5.38 13.03 -10.26
CA VAL A 145 4.67 11.88 -10.81
C VAL A 145 5.40 11.47 -12.07
N MET A 146 5.71 10.19 -12.18
CA MET A 146 6.44 9.61 -13.31
C MET A 146 5.62 8.47 -13.87
N ASP A 147 5.41 8.52 -15.14
CA ASP A 147 4.71 7.51 -15.93
C ASP A 147 5.69 6.38 -16.28
N ILE A 148 5.29 5.15 -16.00
CA ILE A 148 6.04 3.92 -16.30
C ILE A 148 5.34 3.23 -17.46
N LYS A 149 5.85 3.43 -18.65
CA LYS A 149 5.30 2.85 -19.88
C LYS A 149 5.48 1.33 -19.93
N SER A 150 4.55 0.62 -19.32
CA SER A 150 4.48 -0.84 -19.37
C SER A 150 3.05 -1.30 -19.16
N GLU A 151 2.71 -2.49 -19.64
CA GLU A 151 1.39 -3.07 -19.38
C GLU A 151 1.24 -3.39 -17.90
N LEU A 152 0.06 -3.09 -17.33
CA LEU A 152 -0.23 -3.37 -15.92
C LEU A 152 -0.13 -4.87 -15.62
N GLY A 153 0.75 -5.21 -14.68
CA GLY A 153 0.80 -6.56 -14.13
C GLY A 153 -0.38 -6.84 -13.18
N PRO A 154 -0.78 -8.11 -13.05
CA PRO A 154 -1.88 -8.50 -12.18
C PRO A 154 -1.56 -8.41 -10.70
N ARG A 155 -0.27 -8.40 -10.33
CA ARG A 155 0.19 -8.42 -8.95
C ARG A 155 0.52 -7.03 -8.45
N MET A 156 -0.12 -6.65 -7.35
CA MET A 156 0.20 -5.43 -6.61
C MET A 156 0.14 -5.72 -5.13
N SER A 157 1.28 -5.59 -4.45
CA SER A 157 1.36 -5.90 -3.03
C SER A 157 1.45 -4.63 -2.17
N TRP A 158 2.57 -3.91 -2.17
CA TRP A 158 2.81 -2.79 -1.25
C TRP A 158 2.94 -1.45 -1.98
N LYS A 159 1.86 -0.97 -2.60
CA LYS A 159 1.87 0.19 -3.50
C LYS A 159 1.76 1.57 -2.85
N VAL A 160 1.52 1.64 -1.55
CA VAL A 160 1.41 2.90 -0.80
C VAL A 160 1.93 2.70 0.62
N HIS A 161 2.31 3.79 1.29
CA HIS A 161 2.73 3.75 2.70
C HIS A 161 1.75 2.93 3.56
N ARG A 162 2.26 1.94 4.29
CA ARG A 162 1.51 0.94 5.06
C ARG A 162 0.63 0.01 4.20
N GLY A 163 1.04 -0.26 2.95
CA GLY A 163 0.55 -1.34 2.09
C GLY A 163 -0.81 -1.14 1.45
N ASN A 164 -1.67 -0.29 1.98
CA ASN A 164 -3.00 -0.09 1.44
C ASN A 164 -3.58 1.30 1.75
N ARG A 165 -4.67 1.68 1.09
CA ARG A 165 -5.36 2.97 1.26
C ARG A 165 -5.84 3.23 2.69
N TYR A 166 -5.98 2.20 3.50
CA TYR A 166 -6.39 2.31 4.91
C TYR A 166 -5.19 2.48 5.85
N ARG A 167 -3.96 2.35 5.32
CA ARG A 167 -2.71 2.41 6.09
C ARG A 167 -2.69 1.43 7.26
N SER A 168 -3.24 0.23 7.04
CA SER A 168 -3.38 -0.79 8.10
C SER A 168 -2.07 -1.51 8.42
N GLY A 169 -1.10 -1.49 7.50
CA GLY A 169 0.12 -2.30 7.60
C GLY A 169 -0.18 -3.79 7.53
N SER A 170 -1.27 -4.18 6.85
CA SER A 170 -1.72 -5.57 6.73
C SER A 170 -1.90 -5.97 5.29
N LEU A 171 -1.27 -7.06 4.87
CA LEU A 171 -1.43 -7.67 3.55
C LEU A 171 -2.80 -8.33 3.36
N ALA A 172 -3.46 -8.74 4.43
CA ALA A 172 -4.77 -9.42 4.34
C ALA A 172 -5.84 -8.58 3.61
N MET A 173 -5.64 -7.26 3.50
CA MET A 173 -6.51 -6.36 2.72
C MET A 173 -6.01 -6.11 1.29
N THR A 174 -4.77 -6.52 0.95
CA THR A 174 -4.21 -6.40 -0.40
C THR A 174 -4.40 -7.66 -1.24
N LEU A 175 -4.64 -8.82 -0.61
CA LEU A 175 -4.91 -10.09 -1.28
C LEU A 175 -6.30 -10.20 -1.93
N LEU A 176 -7.11 -9.15 -1.89
CA LEU A 176 -8.26 -9.02 -2.77
C LEU A 176 -7.74 -8.55 -4.12
N SER A 177 -7.25 -9.50 -4.92
CA SER A 177 -6.84 -9.30 -6.29
C SER A 177 -7.89 -8.47 -7.03
N TYR A 178 -7.50 -7.30 -7.51
CA TYR A 178 -8.28 -6.59 -8.50
C TYR A 178 -8.05 -7.29 -9.84
N ASP A 179 -8.77 -8.36 -10.06
CA ASP A 179 -8.84 -9.04 -11.35
C ASP A 179 -9.76 -8.22 -12.26
N ASN A 180 -9.17 -7.38 -13.11
CA ASN A 180 -9.87 -6.58 -14.11
C ASN A 180 -10.59 -7.42 -15.18
N THR A 181 -10.42 -8.75 -15.20
CA THR A 181 -10.99 -9.62 -16.25
C THR A 181 -12.27 -10.36 -15.82
N LYS A 182 -12.62 -10.33 -14.53
CA LYS A 182 -13.91 -10.79 -14.02
C LYS A 182 -14.30 -9.91 -12.84
N GLU A 183 -15.47 -9.29 -12.88
CA GLU A 183 -16.14 -8.80 -11.68
C GLU A 183 -16.23 -9.97 -10.70
N SER A 184 -15.18 -10.14 -9.87
CA SER A 184 -15.22 -11.16 -8.83
C SER A 184 -16.25 -10.71 -7.81
N VAL A 185 -17.38 -11.38 -7.85
CA VAL A 185 -18.46 -11.15 -6.87
C VAL A 185 -17.86 -11.44 -5.49
N PRO A 186 -17.91 -10.50 -4.53
CA PRO A 186 -17.44 -10.74 -3.17
C PRO A 186 -18.01 -12.05 -2.62
N GLN A 187 -17.18 -12.82 -1.92
CA GLN A 187 -17.63 -14.11 -1.34
C GLN A 187 -18.42 -13.92 -0.05
N ASN A 188 -18.27 -12.75 0.60
CA ASN A 188 -18.89 -12.43 1.88
C ASN A 188 -19.45 -11.01 1.87
N PHE A 189 -20.33 -10.73 2.83
CA PHE A 189 -20.73 -9.36 3.15
C PHE A 189 -19.69 -8.76 4.09
N LEU A 190 -19.10 -7.60 3.71
CA LEU A 190 -18.13 -6.88 4.51
C LEU A 190 -18.46 -5.39 4.55
N ILE A 191 -18.23 -4.76 5.69
CA ILE A 191 -18.27 -3.30 5.85
C ILE A 191 -16.91 -2.89 6.41
N SER A 192 -16.20 -2.02 5.67
CA SER A 192 -14.94 -1.46 6.12
C SER A 192 -15.17 -0.34 7.15
N PRO A 193 -14.22 -0.12 8.08
CA PRO A 193 -14.23 1.08 8.91
C PRO A 193 -14.31 2.34 8.05
N ASN A 194 -15.04 3.35 8.53
CA ASN A 194 -15.12 4.62 7.82
C ASN A 194 -13.76 5.34 7.79
N TYR A 195 -13.43 5.96 6.64
CA TYR A 195 -12.18 6.69 6.46
C TYR A 195 -12.41 8.02 5.72
N PRO A 196 -11.75 9.12 6.18
CA PRO A 196 -10.96 9.24 7.40
C PRO A 196 -11.78 9.07 8.69
N ASN A 197 -11.13 8.66 9.79
CA ASN A 197 -11.71 8.65 11.13
C ASN A 197 -10.60 9.00 12.15
N PRO A 198 -10.63 10.16 12.86
CA PRO A 198 -11.68 11.19 12.78
C PRO A 198 -11.80 11.84 11.40
N PHE A 199 -12.98 12.34 11.05
CA PHE A 199 -13.25 12.94 9.74
C PHE A 199 -13.53 14.45 9.81
N ASN A 200 -13.21 15.20 8.73
CA ASN A 200 -13.51 16.62 8.57
C ASN A 200 -13.55 17.01 7.08
N PRO A 201 -14.65 17.45 6.50
CA PRO A 201 -16.02 17.35 7.02
C PRO A 201 -16.71 16.05 6.58
N SER A 202 -16.04 15.11 5.93
CA SER A 202 -16.67 13.91 5.37
C SER A 202 -15.83 12.65 5.54
N THR A 203 -16.53 11.51 5.52
CA THR A 203 -15.93 10.18 5.58
C THR A 203 -16.60 9.26 4.56
N SER A 204 -15.90 8.23 4.10
CA SER A 204 -16.42 7.19 3.22
C SER A 204 -16.52 5.85 3.95
N ILE A 205 -17.49 5.04 3.57
CA ILE A 205 -17.72 3.69 4.06
C ILE A 205 -17.80 2.78 2.84
N ASP A 206 -16.93 1.78 2.78
CA ASP A 206 -16.91 0.81 1.70
C ASP A 206 -17.61 -0.48 2.14
N ILE A 207 -18.37 -1.06 1.21
CA ILE A 207 -19.25 -2.20 1.48
C ILE A 207 -19.08 -3.20 0.36
N GLU A 208 -18.93 -4.46 0.73
CA GLU A 208 -18.89 -5.59 -0.19
C GLU A 208 -20.13 -6.44 0.01
N THR A 209 -20.79 -6.86 -1.07
CA THR A 209 -21.97 -7.72 -1.01
C THR A 209 -21.78 -8.96 -1.88
N ALA A 210 -21.89 -10.14 -1.29
CA ALA A 210 -21.77 -11.42 -1.98
C ALA A 210 -23.01 -11.77 -2.84
N THR A 211 -24.15 -11.16 -2.57
CA THR A 211 -25.42 -11.48 -3.24
C THR A 211 -26.17 -10.22 -3.62
N ALA A 212 -26.95 -10.32 -4.69
CA ALA A 212 -27.90 -9.27 -5.05
C ALA A 212 -29.00 -9.15 -3.99
N GLY A 213 -29.35 -7.92 -3.65
CA GLY A 213 -30.37 -7.67 -2.62
C GLY A 213 -30.54 -6.19 -2.31
N LYS A 214 -31.35 -5.92 -1.30
CA LYS A 214 -31.55 -4.55 -0.81
C LYS A 214 -30.39 -4.15 0.09
N LEU A 215 -29.65 -3.11 -0.30
CA LEU A 215 -28.60 -2.51 0.52
C LEU A 215 -29.12 -1.22 1.15
N LEU A 216 -29.13 -1.20 2.48
CA LEU A 216 -29.52 -0.04 3.30
C LEU A 216 -28.33 0.34 4.19
N VAL A 217 -27.85 1.58 4.04
CA VAL A 217 -26.78 2.15 4.87
C VAL A 217 -27.32 3.38 5.58
N SER A 218 -27.32 3.33 6.90
CA SER A 218 -27.88 4.38 7.75
C SER A 218 -26.91 4.74 8.88
N ILE A 219 -26.89 6.01 9.24
CA ILE A 219 -26.12 6.55 10.35
C ILE A 219 -27.05 6.79 11.54
N TYR A 220 -26.61 6.35 12.70
CA TYR A 220 -27.32 6.52 13.96
C TYR A 220 -26.42 7.20 14.99
N ASP A 221 -27.00 7.94 15.92
CA ASP A 221 -26.28 8.43 17.08
C ASP A 221 -26.16 7.33 18.16
N ILE A 222 -25.43 7.66 19.23
CA ILE A 222 -25.20 6.73 20.34
C ILE A 222 -26.48 6.34 21.11
N SER A 223 -27.56 7.08 20.92
CA SER A 223 -28.89 6.78 21.49
C SER A 223 -29.76 5.90 20.58
N GLY A 224 -29.25 5.56 19.39
CA GLY A 224 -29.97 4.77 18.37
C GLY A 224 -30.94 5.59 17.51
N ARG A 225 -30.90 6.91 17.57
CA ARG A 225 -31.70 7.78 16.72
C ARG A 225 -31.10 7.85 15.32
N LEU A 226 -31.91 7.65 14.29
CA LEU A 226 -31.50 7.78 12.89
C LEU A 226 -31.07 9.22 12.59
N ILE A 227 -29.85 9.40 12.10
CA ILE A 227 -29.25 10.68 11.70
C ILE A 227 -29.37 10.86 10.18
N ASN A 228 -28.98 9.85 9.41
CA ASN A 228 -29.02 9.93 7.95
C ASN A 228 -29.17 8.54 7.33
N THR A 229 -29.68 8.49 6.10
CA THR A 229 -29.69 7.28 5.25
C THR A 229 -28.86 7.58 4.00
N LEU A 230 -27.68 6.98 3.92
CA LEU A 230 -26.72 7.21 2.85
C LEU A 230 -27.06 6.42 1.58
N LEU A 231 -27.62 5.23 1.75
CA LEU A 231 -27.99 4.37 0.64
C LEU A 231 -29.24 3.55 1.00
N ASN A 232 -30.18 3.45 0.06
CA ASN A 232 -31.35 2.57 0.20
C ASN A 232 -31.83 2.16 -1.21
N LYS A 233 -31.21 1.11 -1.76
CA LYS A 233 -31.55 0.61 -3.10
C LYS A 233 -31.30 -0.89 -3.23
N ASN A 234 -31.89 -1.50 -4.25
CA ASN A 234 -31.50 -2.84 -4.67
C ASN A 234 -30.18 -2.77 -5.43
N THR A 235 -29.26 -3.65 -5.10
CA THR A 235 -27.91 -3.75 -5.65
C THR A 235 -27.64 -5.16 -6.14
N ASN A 236 -26.75 -5.30 -7.11
CA ASN A 236 -26.15 -6.58 -7.45
C ASN A 236 -25.08 -6.95 -6.41
N ALA A 237 -24.60 -8.18 -6.44
CA ALA A 237 -23.37 -8.50 -5.74
C ALA A 237 -22.21 -7.64 -6.30
N GLY A 238 -21.34 -7.14 -5.43
CA GLY A 238 -20.25 -6.22 -5.84
C GLY A 238 -19.81 -5.30 -4.72
N TYR A 239 -19.04 -4.27 -5.12
CA TYR A 239 -18.41 -3.29 -4.23
C TYR A 239 -19.17 -1.96 -4.31
N TYR A 240 -19.40 -1.35 -3.15
CA TYR A 240 -20.10 -0.06 -3.02
C TYR A 240 -19.36 0.84 -2.07
N SER A 241 -19.28 2.13 -2.42
CA SER A 241 -18.75 3.16 -1.53
C SER A 241 -19.81 4.22 -1.30
N VAL A 242 -20.03 4.58 -0.05
CA VAL A 242 -20.96 5.63 0.35
C VAL A 242 -20.21 6.70 1.15
N ARG A 243 -20.54 7.96 0.89
CA ARG A 243 -19.90 9.09 1.57
C ARG A 243 -20.89 9.78 2.50
N TRP A 244 -20.45 10.08 3.70
CA TRP A 244 -21.17 10.92 4.65
C TRP A 244 -20.42 12.24 4.90
N ASN A 245 -21.13 13.34 4.85
CA ASN A 245 -20.60 14.70 5.02
C ASN A 245 -20.80 15.24 6.46
N GLY A 246 -21.08 14.39 7.43
CA GLY A 246 -21.31 14.79 8.81
C GLY A 246 -22.66 15.49 9.07
N GLN A 247 -23.62 15.40 8.14
CA GLN A 247 -24.91 16.08 8.27
C GLN A 247 -26.07 15.08 8.52
N SER A 248 -27.07 15.56 9.26
CA SER A 248 -28.34 14.86 9.42
C SER A 248 -29.19 14.96 8.15
N LEU A 249 -30.33 14.22 8.13
CA LEU A 249 -31.34 14.33 7.06
C LEU A 249 -31.86 15.75 6.85
N ASN A 250 -31.84 16.59 7.90
CA ASN A 250 -32.29 17.99 7.85
C ASN A 250 -31.15 18.97 7.52
N GLY A 251 -29.93 18.47 7.22
CA GLY A 251 -28.76 19.30 6.90
C GLY A 251 -28.02 19.88 8.12
N GLU A 252 -28.40 19.50 9.33
CA GLU A 252 -27.72 19.92 10.54
C GLU A 252 -26.36 19.21 10.65
N VAL A 253 -25.28 19.96 10.93
CA VAL A 253 -23.94 19.41 11.14
C VAL A 253 -23.93 18.67 12.47
N MET A 254 -23.53 17.42 12.44
CA MET A 254 -23.40 16.59 13.64
C MET A 254 -22.03 16.84 14.29
N PRO A 255 -21.95 16.84 15.64
CA PRO A 255 -20.72 17.09 16.39
C PRO A 255 -19.68 15.98 16.23
#